data_e562e723dd0fd2fccf30287376f1cb1a
#
_entry.id   e562e723dd0fd2fccf30287376f1cb1a
#
_cell.length_a   1.000
_cell.length_b   1.000
_cell.length_c   1.000
_cell.angle_alpha   90.00
_cell.angle_beta   90.00
_cell.angle_gamma   90.00
#
_symmetry.space_group_name_H-M   'P 1'
#
loop_
_entity.id
_entity.type
_entity.pdbx_description
1 polymer ?
#
loop_
_entity_poly.entity_id
_entity_poly.type
_entity_poly.pdbx_seq_one_letter_code
_entity_poly.pdbx_strand_id
1 'polypeptide(L)'
;MQAKMIAGHELTPGKTVKDHIHVEGTELHVPHVLLCGEQPGPTVLITAGIHNAEYVGIQAAIELSNELDVSTLRGNVVLVPLVNRSGFENRTMSRVFEDGKNLNRVFPGDREGSEAERLAHMLFEVFIRNADAYIDLHCGDGYETLVPYCYYLGDAPAEETAKRMVECVNVKYVVRSHCRTGGAYNLASLHGVPSVLIE
;
A
#
# COMPACT_ATOMS: atom_id res chain seq x y z
N MET A 1 -6.72 -15.00 22.14
CA MET A 1 -6.35 -13.83 21.32
C MET A 1 -7.51 -13.58 20.38
N GLN A 2 -7.93 -12.34 20.22
CA GLN A 2 -8.98 -11.99 19.26
C GLN A 2 -8.41 -12.17 17.84
N ALA A 3 -9.19 -12.78 16.94
CA ALA A 3 -8.76 -12.97 15.56
C ALA A 3 -8.51 -11.60 14.88
N LYS A 4 -7.39 -11.47 14.15
CA LYS A 4 -7.08 -10.23 13.42
C LYS A 4 -7.96 -10.15 12.18
N MET A 5 -8.68 -9.03 12.04
CA MET A 5 -9.57 -8.76 10.90
C MET A 5 -8.95 -7.71 10.00
N ILE A 6 -8.98 -7.92 8.67
CA ILE A 6 -8.61 -6.92 7.66
C ILE A 6 -9.63 -6.97 6.54
N ALA A 7 -10.13 -5.82 6.12
CA ALA A 7 -11.13 -5.68 5.06
C ALA A 7 -12.37 -6.59 5.23
N GLY A 8 -12.82 -6.78 6.48
CA GLY A 8 -13.98 -7.64 6.79
C GLY A 8 -13.68 -9.14 6.87
N HIS A 9 -12.45 -9.57 6.59
CA HIS A 9 -12.04 -10.98 6.62
C HIS A 9 -11.14 -11.28 7.81
N GLU A 10 -11.35 -12.46 8.41
CA GLU A 10 -10.45 -13.01 9.42
C GLU A 10 -9.17 -13.55 8.75
N LEU A 11 -8.00 -13.19 9.30
CA LEU A 11 -6.73 -13.75 8.86
C LEU A 11 -6.57 -15.19 9.37
N THR A 12 -7.08 -16.14 8.61
CA THR A 12 -7.06 -17.57 8.95
C THR A 12 -5.79 -18.23 8.39
N PRO A 13 -4.94 -18.88 9.22
CA PRO A 13 -3.71 -19.53 8.75
C PRO A 13 -3.93 -20.50 7.58
N GLY A 14 -3.03 -20.46 6.59
CA GLY A 14 -3.07 -21.27 5.39
C GLY A 14 -4.14 -20.87 4.36
N LYS A 15 -4.83 -19.73 4.55
CA LYS A 15 -5.87 -19.26 3.66
C LYS A 15 -5.44 -18.08 2.78
N THR A 16 -5.92 -18.10 1.55
CA THR A 16 -5.86 -16.95 0.63
C THR A 16 -7.26 -16.44 0.39
N VAL A 17 -7.46 -15.12 0.54
CA VAL A 17 -8.71 -14.43 0.20
C VAL A 17 -8.40 -13.43 -0.91
N LYS A 18 -9.21 -13.42 -1.97
CA LYS A 18 -9.19 -12.41 -3.05
C LYS A 18 -10.56 -11.78 -3.10
N ASP A 19 -10.63 -10.47 -2.86
CA ASP A 19 -11.91 -9.76 -2.78
C ASP A 19 -11.72 -8.27 -3.15
N HIS A 20 -12.81 -7.51 -3.06
CA HIS A 20 -12.85 -6.07 -3.27
C HIS A 20 -13.51 -5.41 -2.06
N ILE A 21 -12.95 -4.31 -1.59
CA ILE A 21 -13.58 -3.48 -0.57
C ILE A 21 -14.22 -2.25 -1.23
N HIS A 22 -15.48 -2.00 -0.88
CA HIS A 22 -16.18 -0.79 -1.29
C HIS A 22 -15.76 0.40 -0.42
N VAL A 23 -15.51 1.55 -1.05
CA VAL A 23 -15.21 2.80 -0.36
C VAL A 23 -16.52 3.50 -0.01
N GLU A 24 -16.83 3.57 1.28
CA GLU A 24 -18.11 4.11 1.78
C GLU A 24 -18.43 5.49 1.23
N GLY A 25 -19.66 5.68 0.75
CA GLY A 25 -20.14 6.94 0.17
C GLY A 25 -19.63 7.26 -1.23
N THR A 26 -19.08 6.27 -1.95
CA THR A 26 -18.62 6.38 -3.34
C THR A 26 -19.02 5.16 -4.15
N GLU A 27 -18.72 5.14 -5.45
CA GLU A 27 -18.82 3.94 -6.31
C GLU A 27 -17.46 3.20 -6.43
N LEU A 28 -16.46 3.60 -5.65
CA LEU A 28 -15.12 3.04 -5.74
C LEU A 28 -15.02 1.67 -5.07
N HIS A 29 -14.31 0.76 -5.73
CA HIS A 29 -13.99 -0.57 -5.22
C HIS A 29 -12.49 -0.84 -5.37
N VAL A 30 -11.85 -1.30 -4.30
CA VAL A 30 -10.41 -1.56 -4.25
C VAL A 30 -10.15 -3.06 -4.14
N PRO A 31 -9.47 -3.67 -5.13
CA PRO A 31 -9.13 -5.09 -5.08
C PRO A 31 -8.06 -5.34 -4.01
N HIS A 32 -8.19 -6.44 -3.29
CA HIS A 32 -7.19 -6.85 -2.32
C HIS A 32 -7.02 -8.35 -2.26
N VAL A 33 -5.84 -8.79 -1.82
CA VAL A 33 -5.50 -10.19 -1.58
C VAL A 33 -4.91 -10.33 -0.18
N LEU A 34 -5.44 -11.25 0.61
CA LEU A 34 -4.93 -11.61 1.91
C LEU A 34 -4.27 -13.00 1.80
N LEU A 35 -2.97 -13.06 2.02
CA LEU A 35 -2.19 -14.30 2.04
C LEU A 35 -1.82 -14.59 3.50
N CYS A 36 -2.50 -15.54 4.12
CA CYS A 36 -2.33 -15.85 5.53
C CYS A 36 -1.39 -17.06 5.68
N GLY A 37 -0.16 -16.82 6.14
CA GLY A 37 0.82 -17.87 6.35
C GLY A 37 0.38 -18.87 7.43
N GLU A 38 0.83 -20.11 7.32
CA GLU A 38 0.54 -21.15 8.32
C GLU A 38 1.22 -20.88 9.66
N GLN A 39 2.36 -20.17 9.63
CA GLN A 39 3.12 -19.84 10.85
C GLN A 39 2.83 -18.43 11.31
N PRO A 40 2.73 -18.17 12.64
CA PRO A 40 2.53 -16.83 13.16
C PRO A 40 3.72 -15.91 12.85
N GLY A 41 3.43 -14.64 12.55
CA GLY A 41 4.41 -13.63 12.22
C GLY A 41 3.76 -12.27 11.93
N PRO A 42 4.52 -11.31 11.43
CA PRO A 42 4.02 -9.97 11.13
C PRO A 42 3.04 -9.98 9.95
N THR A 43 2.24 -8.94 9.86
CA THR A 43 1.41 -8.62 8.69
C THR A 43 2.08 -7.53 7.89
N VAL A 44 2.49 -7.83 6.67
CA VAL A 44 3.10 -6.87 5.74
C VAL A 44 2.05 -6.43 4.73
N LEU A 45 1.82 -5.12 4.66
CA LEU A 45 1.00 -4.51 3.61
C LEU A 45 1.88 -4.14 2.43
N ILE A 46 1.41 -4.44 1.22
CA ILE A 46 2.01 -3.99 -0.04
C ILE A 46 0.92 -3.35 -0.88
N THR A 47 1.09 -2.08 -1.22
CA THR A 47 0.20 -1.36 -2.15
C THR A 47 0.90 -1.06 -3.46
N ALA A 48 0.13 -0.98 -4.53
CA ALA A 48 0.56 -0.48 -5.82
C ALA A 48 -0.57 0.30 -6.50
N GLY A 49 -0.23 1.11 -7.49
CA GLY A 49 -1.21 1.86 -8.25
C GLY A 49 -1.95 2.94 -7.44
N ILE A 50 -1.34 3.52 -6.41
CA ILE A 50 -1.76 4.80 -5.85
C ILE A 50 -1.72 5.85 -6.96
N HIS A 51 -0.63 5.89 -7.72
CA HIS A 51 -0.59 6.49 -9.04
C HIS A 51 -0.86 5.39 -10.08
N ASN A 52 -1.97 5.50 -10.74
CA ASN A 52 -2.56 4.42 -11.55
C ASN A 52 -1.86 4.16 -12.90
N ALA A 53 -0.93 5.02 -13.33
CA ALA A 53 -0.11 4.81 -14.53
C ALA A 53 1.30 4.24 -14.24
N GLU A 54 1.58 3.93 -12.98
CA GLU A 54 2.82 3.31 -12.55
C GLU A 54 2.69 1.76 -12.64
N TYR A 55 2.67 1.25 -13.87
CA TYR A 55 2.26 -0.12 -14.19
C TYR A 55 3.19 -1.20 -13.65
N VAL A 56 4.49 -0.91 -13.48
CA VAL A 56 5.48 -1.90 -13.02
C VAL A 56 5.15 -2.37 -11.60
N GLY A 57 4.85 -1.41 -10.69
CA GLY A 57 4.45 -1.74 -9.32
C GLY A 57 3.14 -2.55 -9.27
N ILE A 58 2.16 -2.20 -10.12
CA ILE A 58 0.89 -2.92 -10.24
C ILE A 58 1.14 -4.37 -10.69
N GLN A 59 1.94 -4.56 -11.74
CA GLN A 59 2.26 -5.90 -12.24
C GLN A 59 3.02 -6.73 -11.20
N ALA A 60 4.00 -6.14 -10.54
CA ALA A 60 4.76 -6.81 -9.47
C ALA A 60 3.85 -7.27 -8.33
N ALA A 61 2.90 -6.46 -7.89
CA ALA A 61 1.95 -6.83 -6.84
C ALA A 61 1.01 -7.98 -7.29
N ILE A 62 0.60 -7.98 -8.56
CA ILE A 62 -0.21 -9.07 -9.14
C ILE A 62 0.60 -10.38 -9.18
N GLU A 63 1.85 -10.35 -9.64
CA GLU A 63 2.74 -11.51 -9.69
C GLU A 63 2.98 -12.07 -8.30
N LEU A 64 3.33 -11.22 -7.32
CA LEU A 64 3.49 -11.62 -5.93
C LEU A 64 2.24 -12.32 -5.37
N SER A 65 1.04 -11.85 -5.73
CA SER A 65 -0.21 -12.45 -5.27
C SER A 65 -0.43 -13.89 -5.79
N ASN A 66 0.24 -14.27 -6.86
CA ASN A 66 0.12 -15.58 -7.47
C ASN A 66 1.31 -16.50 -7.15
N GLU A 67 2.47 -15.94 -6.85
CA GLU A 67 3.71 -16.70 -6.61
C GLU A 67 3.93 -17.04 -5.14
N LEU A 68 3.41 -16.20 -4.22
CA LEU A 68 3.59 -16.43 -2.79
C LEU A 68 2.76 -17.64 -2.31
N ASP A 69 3.45 -18.63 -1.79
CA ASP A 69 2.84 -19.84 -1.21
C ASP A 69 2.62 -19.64 0.31
N VAL A 70 1.37 -19.62 0.73
CA VAL A 70 0.99 -19.46 2.14
C VAL A 70 1.56 -20.53 3.06
N SER A 71 1.85 -21.73 2.54
CA SER A 71 2.46 -22.81 3.31
C SER A 71 3.91 -22.51 3.74
N THR A 72 4.60 -21.62 3.01
CA THR A 72 5.97 -21.19 3.30
C THR A 72 6.06 -19.85 4.03
N LEU A 73 4.95 -19.11 4.08
CA LEU A 73 4.90 -17.80 4.70
C LEU A 73 4.91 -17.88 6.23
N ARG A 74 5.66 -16.97 6.83
CA ARG A 74 5.61 -16.67 8.25
C ARG A 74 4.98 -15.30 8.48
N GLY A 75 3.77 -15.29 9.02
CA GLY A 75 2.94 -14.09 9.11
C GLY A 75 2.02 -13.94 7.90
N ASN A 76 1.58 -12.74 7.61
CA ASN A 76 0.61 -12.47 6.57
C ASN A 76 1.14 -11.45 5.56
N VAL A 77 0.74 -11.58 4.31
CA VAL A 77 0.94 -10.55 3.29
C VAL A 77 -0.43 -10.06 2.82
N VAL A 78 -0.63 -8.77 2.91
CA VAL A 78 -1.82 -8.07 2.39
C VAL A 78 -1.40 -7.30 1.17
N LEU A 79 -1.99 -7.62 0.03
CA LEU A 79 -1.70 -6.97 -1.25
C LEU A 79 -2.91 -6.14 -1.70
N VAL A 80 -2.67 -4.89 -2.06
CA VAL A 80 -3.63 -4.01 -2.74
C VAL A 80 -3.00 -3.63 -4.08
N PRO A 81 -3.16 -4.47 -5.11
CA PRO A 81 -2.38 -4.37 -6.35
C PRO A 81 -2.76 -3.16 -7.21
N LEU A 82 -3.93 -2.59 -7.03
CA LEU A 82 -4.40 -1.43 -7.77
C LEU A 82 -5.31 -0.57 -6.89
N VAL A 83 -4.70 0.36 -6.16
CA VAL A 83 -5.43 1.25 -5.24
C VAL A 83 -6.37 2.19 -5.98
N ASN A 84 -5.87 2.94 -6.95
CA ASN A 84 -6.63 3.92 -7.74
C ASN A 84 -7.18 3.26 -9.03
N ARG A 85 -8.12 2.33 -8.84
CA ARG A 85 -8.71 1.58 -9.94
C ARG A 85 -9.49 2.48 -10.90
N SER A 86 -10.26 3.44 -10.41
CA SER A 86 -11.05 4.35 -11.27
C SER A 86 -10.13 5.20 -12.17
N GLY A 87 -9.04 5.71 -11.61
CA GLY A 87 -8.02 6.39 -12.39
C GLY A 87 -7.39 5.51 -13.46
N PHE A 88 -7.10 4.24 -13.15
CA PHE A 88 -6.56 3.27 -14.11
C PHE A 88 -7.53 3.02 -15.27
N GLU A 89 -8.79 2.74 -14.99
CA GLU A 89 -9.83 2.49 -16.00
C GLU A 89 -10.07 3.72 -16.88
N ASN A 90 -9.96 4.94 -16.32
CA ASN A 90 -10.15 6.21 -17.02
C ASN A 90 -8.85 6.88 -17.50
N ARG A 91 -7.68 6.25 -17.28
CA ARG A 91 -6.36 6.71 -17.77
C ARG A 91 -5.98 8.11 -17.29
N THR A 92 -6.20 8.40 -16.02
CA THR A 92 -5.94 9.73 -15.43
C THR A 92 -4.51 9.92 -14.93
N MET A 93 -3.59 9.03 -15.24
CA MET A 93 -2.19 9.02 -14.80
C MET A 93 -2.05 8.84 -13.29
N SER A 94 -2.02 9.91 -12.50
CA SER A 94 -1.80 9.90 -11.05
C SER A 94 -2.99 10.42 -10.23
N ARG A 95 -4.14 10.61 -10.86
CA ARG A 95 -5.29 11.26 -10.23
C ARG A 95 -6.48 10.31 -10.09
N VAL A 96 -7.24 10.46 -9.02
CA VAL A 96 -8.58 9.85 -8.90
C VAL A 96 -9.49 10.50 -9.94
N PHE A 97 -10.21 9.68 -10.71
CA PHE A 97 -10.99 10.18 -11.85
C PHE A 97 -12.12 11.11 -11.42
N GLU A 98 -12.82 10.78 -10.34
CA GLU A 98 -14.04 11.42 -9.90
C GLU A 98 -13.83 12.87 -9.44
N ASP A 99 -12.72 13.15 -8.74
CA ASP A 99 -12.45 14.48 -8.17
C ASP A 99 -11.17 15.13 -8.68
N GLY A 100 -10.37 14.43 -9.50
CA GLY A 100 -9.13 14.93 -10.10
C GLY A 100 -7.98 15.17 -9.11
N LYS A 101 -8.11 14.72 -7.86
CA LYS A 101 -7.05 14.87 -6.85
C LYS A 101 -5.97 13.82 -7.01
N ASN A 102 -4.72 14.19 -6.69
CA ASN A 102 -3.64 13.22 -6.54
C ASN A 102 -3.81 12.50 -5.20
N LEU A 103 -4.08 11.19 -5.25
CA LEU A 103 -4.34 10.38 -4.06
C LEU A 103 -3.17 10.42 -3.07
N ASN A 104 -1.92 10.43 -3.58
CA ASN A 104 -0.71 10.47 -2.74
C ASN A 104 -0.38 11.89 -2.21
N ARG A 105 -1.39 12.77 -2.13
CA ARG A 105 -1.29 14.13 -1.53
C ARG A 105 -2.41 14.41 -0.52
N VAL A 106 -3.33 13.45 -0.33
CA VAL A 106 -4.51 13.67 0.51
C VAL A 106 -4.57 12.81 1.76
N PHE A 107 -3.57 11.95 2.02
CA PHE A 107 -3.51 11.18 3.25
C PHE A 107 -3.39 12.08 4.50
N PRO A 108 -4.08 11.76 5.61
CA PRO A 108 -4.83 10.53 5.94
C PRO A 108 -6.21 10.41 5.29
N GLY A 109 -6.67 11.38 4.53
CA GLY A 109 -8.00 11.42 3.97
C GLY A 109 -9.05 11.94 4.96
N ASP A 110 -10.30 11.93 4.52
CA ASP A 110 -11.46 12.32 5.30
C ASP A 110 -12.65 11.43 4.89
N ARG A 111 -13.32 10.84 5.89
CA ARG A 111 -14.50 9.99 5.68
C ARG A 111 -15.67 10.73 5.01
N GLU A 112 -15.79 12.02 5.27
CA GLU A 112 -16.84 12.90 4.72
C GLU A 112 -16.35 13.75 3.53
N GLY A 113 -15.09 13.53 3.12
CA GLY A 113 -14.44 14.27 2.05
C GLY A 113 -14.83 13.83 0.64
N SER A 114 -14.05 14.25 -0.34
CA SER A 114 -14.18 13.83 -1.74
C SER A 114 -13.74 12.39 -1.95
N GLU A 115 -13.93 11.85 -3.16
CA GLU A 115 -13.62 10.45 -3.47
C GLU A 115 -12.18 10.06 -3.16
N ALA A 116 -11.20 10.89 -3.52
CA ALA A 116 -9.79 10.65 -3.18
C ALA A 116 -9.56 10.68 -1.66
N GLU A 117 -10.19 11.59 -0.94
CA GLU A 117 -10.06 11.69 0.52
C GLU A 117 -10.72 10.51 1.23
N ARG A 118 -11.88 10.04 0.76
CA ARG A 118 -12.54 8.83 1.26
C ARG A 118 -11.71 7.58 0.98
N LEU A 119 -11.14 7.48 -0.22
CA LEU A 119 -10.26 6.37 -0.60
C LEU A 119 -9.00 6.33 0.28
N ALA A 120 -8.34 7.48 0.48
CA ALA A 120 -7.18 7.58 1.37
C ALA A 120 -7.52 7.21 2.82
N HIS A 121 -8.66 7.69 3.33
CA HIS A 121 -9.16 7.37 4.67
C HIS A 121 -9.40 5.85 4.82
N MET A 122 -10.08 5.24 3.88
CA MET A 122 -10.32 3.78 3.89
C MET A 122 -9.00 3.00 3.88
N LEU A 123 -8.04 3.37 3.02
CA LEU A 123 -6.73 2.72 2.97
C LEU A 123 -6.00 2.81 4.31
N PHE A 124 -6.02 3.98 4.93
CA PHE A 124 -5.39 4.18 6.21
C PHE A 124 -6.06 3.35 7.32
N GLU A 125 -7.37 3.45 7.47
CA GLU A 125 -8.11 2.81 8.56
C GLU A 125 -8.18 1.28 8.43
N VAL A 126 -8.33 0.77 7.21
CA VAL A 126 -8.54 -0.67 6.98
C VAL A 126 -7.22 -1.40 6.82
N PHE A 127 -6.25 -0.84 6.09
CA PHE A 127 -5.04 -1.55 5.72
C PHE A 127 -3.79 -1.05 6.46
N ILE A 128 -3.45 0.24 6.33
CA ILE A 128 -2.15 0.76 6.79
C ILE A 128 -2.01 0.62 8.31
N ARG A 129 -2.95 1.11 9.10
CA ARG A 129 -2.86 1.06 10.57
C ARG A 129 -2.96 -0.36 11.16
N ASN A 130 -3.37 -1.33 10.36
CA ASN A 130 -3.46 -2.73 10.75
C ASN A 130 -2.25 -3.57 10.29
N ALA A 131 -1.28 -2.96 9.64
CA ALA A 131 -0.04 -3.58 9.21
C ALA A 131 1.08 -3.42 10.24
N ASP A 132 1.97 -4.40 10.30
CA ASP A 132 3.20 -4.34 11.10
C ASP A 132 4.37 -3.75 10.30
N ALA A 133 4.26 -3.74 8.96
CA ALA A 133 5.16 -3.07 8.03
C ALA A 133 4.43 -2.75 6.72
N TYR A 134 4.88 -1.72 6.02
CA TYR A 134 4.24 -1.26 4.80
C TYR A 134 5.24 -0.99 3.67
N ILE A 135 4.93 -1.49 2.48
CA ILE A 135 5.69 -1.26 1.24
C ILE A 135 4.73 -0.62 0.22
N ASP A 136 5.09 0.56 -0.27
CA ASP A 136 4.35 1.27 -1.31
C ASP A 136 5.12 1.17 -2.62
N LEU A 137 4.56 0.48 -3.61
CA LEU A 137 5.19 0.27 -4.90
C LEU A 137 4.79 1.36 -5.88
N HIS A 138 5.77 2.11 -6.32
CA HIS A 138 5.71 3.14 -7.32
C HIS A 138 6.66 2.83 -8.48
N CYS A 139 6.70 3.68 -9.48
CA CYS A 139 7.71 3.75 -10.53
C CYS A 139 7.51 5.06 -11.32
N GLY A 140 8.32 5.31 -12.33
CA GLY A 140 7.99 6.38 -13.28
C GLY A 140 6.62 6.16 -13.92
N ASP A 141 5.86 7.24 -14.09
CA ASP A 141 4.60 7.23 -14.84
C ASP A 141 4.82 6.65 -16.25
N GLY A 142 3.75 6.25 -16.94
CA GLY A 142 3.79 5.53 -18.20
C GLY A 142 4.70 6.07 -19.32
N TYR A 143 5.25 7.27 -19.15
CA TYR A 143 6.20 7.90 -20.11
C TYR A 143 7.55 8.25 -19.47
N GLU A 144 7.77 7.96 -18.21
CA GLU A 144 8.96 8.35 -17.46
C GLU A 144 9.91 7.17 -17.30
N THR A 145 11.19 7.41 -17.59
CA THR A 145 12.26 6.50 -17.20
C THR A 145 12.81 6.95 -15.86
N LEU A 146 12.69 6.11 -14.86
CA LEU A 146 13.13 6.39 -13.51
C LEU A 146 14.27 5.45 -13.11
N VAL A 147 15.28 5.99 -12.44
CA VAL A 147 16.33 5.17 -11.80
C VAL A 147 15.74 4.52 -10.56
N PRO A 148 15.87 3.20 -10.37
CA PRO A 148 15.33 2.55 -9.18
C PRO A 148 15.94 3.11 -7.89
N TYR A 149 15.08 3.51 -6.95
CA TYR A 149 15.46 3.99 -5.64
C TYR A 149 14.37 3.75 -4.60
N CYS A 150 14.68 3.97 -3.35
CA CYS A 150 13.75 3.73 -2.25
C CYS A 150 13.73 4.93 -1.30
N TYR A 151 12.53 5.27 -0.81
CA TYR A 151 12.34 6.25 0.26
C TYR A 151 12.05 5.58 1.59
N TYR A 152 12.53 6.18 2.67
CA TYR A 152 11.97 6.01 4.02
C TYR A 152 11.86 7.37 4.72
N LEU A 153 10.96 7.49 5.70
CA LEU A 153 10.77 8.75 6.43
C LEU A 153 11.74 8.83 7.60
N GLY A 154 12.57 9.89 7.62
CA GLY A 154 13.44 10.24 8.72
C GLY A 154 12.68 10.89 9.89
N ASP A 155 13.26 10.79 11.09
CA ASP A 155 12.72 11.38 12.32
C ASP A 155 11.27 10.92 12.62
N ALA A 156 10.94 9.67 12.21
CA ALA A 156 9.67 9.02 12.46
C ALA A 156 9.81 7.94 13.55
N PRO A 157 8.73 7.58 14.27
CA PRO A 157 8.76 6.58 15.34
C PRO A 157 9.34 5.22 14.91
N ALA A 158 9.14 4.84 13.64
CA ALA A 158 9.57 3.54 13.10
C ALA A 158 10.80 3.63 12.18
N GLU A 159 11.56 4.74 12.19
CA GLU A 159 12.67 5.01 11.26
C GLU A 159 13.69 3.86 11.19
N GLU A 160 14.17 3.37 12.34
CA GLU A 160 15.20 2.32 12.39
C GLU A 160 14.73 1.00 11.74
N THR A 161 13.45 0.67 11.85
CA THR A 161 12.90 -0.51 11.19
C THR A 161 12.72 -0.25 9.68
N ALA A 162 12.22 0.91 9.28
CA ALA A 162 12.11 1.31 7.88
C ALA A 162 13.49 1.32 7.19
N LYS A 163 14.53 1.81 7.86
CA LYS A 163 15.91 1.76 7.39
C LYS A 163 16.39 0.34 7.14
N ARG A 164 16.11 -0.61 8.04
CA ARG A 164 16.41 -2.03 7.81
C ARG A 164 15.61 -2.63 6.67
N MET A 165 14.38 -2.16 6.43
CA MET A 165 13.59 -2.61 5.27
C MET A 165 14.26 -2.19 3.96
N VAL A 166 14.73 -0.95 3.82
CA VAL A 166 15.42 -0.51 2.59
C VAL A 166 16.74 -1.24 2.35
N GLU A 167 17.45 -1.68 3.41
CA GLU A 167 18.65 -2.51 3.28
C GLU A 167 18.36 -3.88 2.62
N CYS A 168 17.11 -4.36 2.70
CA CYS A 168 16.68 -5.58 2.02
C CYS A 168 16.26 -5.34 0.57
N VAL A 169 16.07 -4.10 0.15
CA VAL A 169 15.73 -3.74 -1.23
C VAL A 169 17.00 -3.55 -2.02
N ASN A 170 17.20 -4.33 -3.09
CA ASN A 170 18.41 -4.27 -3.90
C ASN A 170 18.40 -3.09 -4.88
N VAL A 171 18.41 -1.86 -4.34
CA VAL A 171 18.48 -0.61 -5.11
C VAL A 171 19.75 0.19 -4.77
N LYS A 172 20.27 0.91 -5.74
CA LYS A 172 21.51 1.69 -5.57
C LYS A 172 21.33 2.95 -4.72
N TYR A 173 20.15 3.56 -4.81
CA TYR A 173 19.89 4.85 -4.19
C TYR A 173 18.79 4.72 -3.14
N VAL A 174 19.06 5.28 -1.95
CA VAL A 174 18.12 5.34 -0.84
C VAL A 174 18.02 6.81 -0.40
N VAL A 175 16.79 7.28 -0.29
CA VAL A 175 16.48 8.65 0.12
C VAL A 175 15.85 8.66 1.51
N ARG A 176 16.55 9.25 2.46
CA ARG A 176 15.97 9.61 3.77
C ARG A 176 15.12 10.86 3.58
N SER A 177 13.81 10.68 3.50
CA SER A 177 12.86 11.77 3.26
C SER A 177 12.54 12.53 4.55
N HIS A 178 12.24 13.81 4.42
CA HIS A 178 11.71 14.65 5.49
C HIS A 178 10.30 15.17 5.16
N CYS A 179 9.69 14.69 4.07
CA CYS A 179 8.31 15.06 3.70
C CYS A 179 7.32 14.37 4.65
N ARG A 180 6.60 15.15 5.44
CA ARG A 180 5.72 14.65 6.51
C ARG A 180 4.23 14.74 6.17
N THR A 181 3.87 15.05 4.94
CA THR A 181 2.48 15.33 4.55
C THR A 181 2.05 14.60 3.30
N GLY A 182 0.80 14.20 3.27
CA GLY A 182 0.03 13.82 2.09
C GLY A 182 0.29 12.44 1.49
N GLY A 183 1.43 11.82 1.71
CA GLY A 183 1.76 10.52 1.14
C GLY A 183 1.43 9.33 2.06
N ALA A 184 1.12 8.18 1.47
CA ALA A 184 0.72 6.98 2.20
C ALA A 184 1.84 6.45 3.12
N TYR A 185 3.07 6.22 2.58
CA TYR A 185 4.19 5.73 3.37
C TYR A 185 4.64 6.74 4.44
N ASN A 186 4.54 8.06 4.16
CA ASN A 186 4.86 9.09 5.14
C ASN A 186 3.90 9.01 6.34
N LEU A 187 2.60 8.93 6.06
CA LEU A 187 1.58 8.80 7.09
C LEU A 187 1.78 7.53 7.92
N ALA A 188 2.00 6.39 7.26
CA ALA A 188 2.27 5.12 7.93
C ALA A 188 3.43 5.24 8.93
N SER A 189 4.57 5.79 8.49
CA SER A 189 5.75 6.01 9.34
C SER A 189 5.46 6.92 10.52
N LEU A 190 4.68 7.99 10.33
CA LEU A 190 4.28 8.92 11.40
C LEU A 190 3.38 8.27 12.45
N HIS A 191 2.61 7.25 12.05
CA HIS A 191 1.76 6.46 12.94
C HIS A 191 2.46 5.21 13.51
N GLY A 192 3.78 5.09 13.34
CA GLY A 192 4.58 4.02 13.91
C GLY A 192 4.60 2.72 13.11
N VAL A 193 4.01 2.71 11.92
CA VAL A 193 4.12 1.59 10.96
C VAL A 193 5.38 1.80 10.12
N PRO A 194 6.44 0.98 10.27
CA PRO A 194 7.64 1.10 9.46
C PRO A 194 7.28 0.93 7.99
N SER A 195 7.67 1.90 7.17
CA SER A 195 7.22 1.94 5.79
C SER A 195 8.29 2.47 4.84
N VAL A 196 8.28 1.93 3.63
CA VAL A 196 9.16 2.30 2.54
C VAL A 196 8.34 2.51 1.27
N LEU A 197 8.81 3.43 0.41
CA LEU A 197 8.30 3.59 -0.93
C LEU A 197 9.40 3.20 -1.91
N ILE A 198 9.08 2.34 -2.86
CA ILE A 198 10.02 1.83 -3.87
C ILE A 198 9.59 2.40 -5.23
N GLU A 199 10.55 3.05 -5.89
CA GLU A 199 10.42 3.58 -7.25
C GLU A 199 11.15 2.73 -8.27
#